data_6b91b27b3431e51483f4ddc4d1166891
#
_entry.id   6b91b27b3431e51483f4ddc4d1166891
#
_cell.length_a   1.000
_cell.length_b   1.000
_cell.length_c   1.000
_cell.angle_alpha   90.00
_cell.angle_beta   90.00
_cell.angle_gamma   90.00
#
_symmetry.space_group_name_H-M   'P 1'
#
loop_
_entity.id
_entity.type
_entity.pdbx_description
1 polymer ?
#
loop_
_entity_poly.entity_id
_entity_poly.type
_entity_poly.pdbx_seq_one_letter_code
_entity_poly.pdbx_strand_id
1 'polypeptide(L)'
;MKNKFVDSILPFQIDDKNIRGRFARLEKLISDTIKNHNFPEEICRQLIEALLLTVLIGEMIKIRWRLSLQIRGNGSIKLLATDYYAPKLEGKPANIRAYADYDKDASCLNLNSGLFAITIDQGNNMEPYQGITPIIDSSLSKSAENYFFQSEQIKTFFDLNIAKKHGAKNGRNWSASGFMLQELPEGHDNKSIDDNDWKTLKEKIIEQTKDHLKREVFDQYQFLDNIFQTSTLTVFKETKLKFGCSCKLSLIHISEPTRRYEI
;
A
#
# COMPACT_ATOMS: atom_id res chain seq x y z
N MET A 1 -0.27 25.79 -16.90
CA MET A 1 0.75 25.16 -16.04
C MET A 1 0.49 23.66 -16.09
N LYS A 2 1.45 22.84 -16.56
CA LYS A 2 1.29 21.37 -16.49
C LYS A 2 1.28 21.00 -15.00
N ASN A 3 0.17 20.50 -14.48
CA ASN A 3 0.12 19.96 -13.12
C ASN A 3 1.21 18.90 -13.00
N LYS A 4 2.26 19.23 -12.24
CA LYS A 4 3.37 18.32 -12.00
C LYS A 4 2.83 17.24 -11.08
N PHE A 5 2.67 16.04 -11.62
CA PHE A 5 2.22 14.88 -10.83
C PHE A 5 3.06 14.77 -9.55
N VAL A 6 2.41 14.64 -8.42
CA VAL A 6 3.03 14.47 -7.10
C VAL A 6 2.53 13.16 -6.52
N ASP A 7 3.46 12.29 -6.12
CA ASP A 7 3.10 11.06 -5.41
C ASP A 7 2.39 11.42 -4.11
N SER A 8 1.18 10.94 -3.95
CA SER A 8 0.33 11.28 -2.80
C SER A 8 -0.69 10.20 -2.50
N ILE A 9 -1.23 10.28 -1.31
CA ILE A 9 -2.38 9.53 -0.86
C ILE A 9 -3.47 10.48 -0.41
N LEU A 10 -4.69 10.22 -0.83
CA LEU A 10 -5.88 11.01 -0.58
C LEU A 10 -6.86 10.20 0.27
N PRO A 11 -7.02 10.54 1.56
CA PRO A 11 -8.05 9.95 2.40
C PRO A 11 -9.42 10.52 2.05
N PHE A 12 -10.45 9.68 2.12
CA PHE A 12 -11.86 10.09 1.93
C PHE A 12 -12.79 9.23 2.78
N GLN A 13 -14.03 9.66 2.91
CA GLN A 13 -15.10 8.93 3.57
C GLN A 13 -16.36 8.97 2.71
N ILE A 14 -17.07 7.86 2.63
CA ILE A 14 -18.39 7.75 2.02
C ILE A 14 -19.38 7.75 3.18
N ASP A 15 -19.94 8.94 3.44
CA ASP A 15 -20.68 9.20 4.69
C ASP A 15 -21.97 8.41 4.78
N ASP A 16 -22.69 8.29 3.68
CA ASP A 16 -23.97 7.55 3.58
C ASP A 16 -23.81 6.03 3.64
N LYS A 17 -22.59 5.52 3.56
CA LYS A 17 -22.29 4.07 3.58
C LYS A 17 -21.40 3.62 4.74
N ASN A 18 -21.05 4.53 5.64
CA ASN A 18 -20.16 4.24 6.76
C ASN A 18 -18.82 3.58 6.34
N ILE A 19 -18.24 4.06 5.25
CA ILE A 19 -16.99 3.56 4.69
C ILE A 19 -15.94 4.66 4.69
N ARG A 20 -14.75 4.36 5.18
CA ARG A 20 -13.56 5.16 4.93
C ARG A 20 -12.74 4.57 3.80
N GLY A 21 -12.16 5.45 3.00
CA GLY A 21 -11.34 5.04 1.87
C GLY A 21 -10.04 5.80 1.77
N ARG A 22 -9.14 5.27 0.95
CA ARG A 22 -7.89 5.90 0.56
C ARG A 22 -7.60 5.60 -0.88
N PHE A 23 -7.14 6.63 -1.58
CA PHE A 23 -6.65 6.50 -2.93
C PHE A 23 -5.20 6.98 -2.99
N ALA A 24 -4.31 6.14 -3.50
CA ALA A 24 -2.91 6.47 -3.70
C ALA A 24 -2.54 6.41 -5.18
N ARG A 25 -1.67 7.33 -5.63
CA ARG A 25 -1.05 7.27 -6.95
C ARG A 25 0.45 7.54 -6.86
N LEU A 26 1.26 6.67 -7.49
CA LEU A 26 2.70 6.65 -7.39
C LEU A 26 3.35 6.58 -8.79
N GLU A 27 4.34 7.42 -9.04
CA GLU A 27 5.20 7.38 -10.24
C GLU A 27 6.67 7.66 -9.90
N LYS A 28 6.95 8.85 -9.37
CA LYS A 28 8.31 9.26 -9.04
C LYS A 28 8.88 8.44 -7.89
N LEU A 29 8.08 8.18 -6.87
CA LEU A 29 8.47 7.36 -5.72
C LEU A 29 8.91 5.96 -6.17
N ILE A 30 8.14 5.32 -7.05
CA ILE A 30 8.52 4.02 -7.63
C ILE A 30 9.87 4.12 -8.35
N SER A 31 10.01 5.10 -9.24
CA SER A 31 11.26 5.31 -9.99
C SER A 31 12.46 5.53 -9.07
N ASP A 32 12.29 6.35 -8.03
CA ASP A 32 13.35 6.63 -7.05
C ASP A 32 13.69 5.39 -6.20
N THR A 33 12.72 4.50 -5.99
CA THR A 33 12.92 3.26 -5.24
C THR A 33 13.74 2.23 -6.03
N ILE A 34 13.40 2.03 -7.31
CA ILE A 34 13.98 0.93 -8.13
C ILE A 34 15.19 1.32 -8.97
N LYS A 35 15.45 2.62 -9.19
CA LYS A 35 16.50 3.11 -10.12
C LYS A 35 17.92 2.61 -9.83
N ASN A 36 18.21 2.30 -8.56
CA ASN A 36 19.53 1.84 -8.13
C ASN A 36 19.63 0.32 -8.04
N HIS A 37 18.59 -0.40 -8.47
CA HIS A 37 18.48 -1.84 -8.42
C HIS A 37 18.15 -2.37 -9.81
N ASN A 38 18.86 -3.40 -10.26
CA ASN A 38 18.55 -4.10 -11.51
C ASN A 38 17.54 -5.24 -11.24
N PHE A 39 16.40 -4.89 -10.66
CA PHE A 39 15.37 -5.89 -10.40
C PHE A 39 14.70 -6.36 -11.67
N PRO A 40 14.45 -7.67 -11.82
CA PRO A 40 13.56 -8.21 -12.85
C PRO A 40 12.16 -7.57 -12.76
N GLU A 41 11.43 -7.63 -13.87
CA GLU A 41 10.09 -7.02 -13.95
C GLU A 41 9.13 -7.56 -12.89
N GLU A 42 9.16 -8.87 -12.65
CA GLU A 42 8.34 -9.57 -11.66
C GLU A 42 8.61 -9.04 -10.24
N ILE A 43 9.89 -8.85 -9.90
CA ILE A 43 10.28 -8.28 -8.61
C ILE A 43 9.81 -6.83 -8.49
N CYS A 44 9.98 -6.03 -9.55
CA CYS A 44 9.48 -4.66 -9.57
C CYS A 44 7.97 -4.63 -9.32
N ARG A 45 7.19 -5.47 -9.97
CA ARG A 45 5.73 -5.54 -9.83
C ARG A 45 5.32 -5.89 -8.41
N GLN A 46 5.87 -6.96 -7.84
CA GLN A 46 5.58 -7.39 -6.47
C GLN A 46 6.01 -6.34 -5.43
N LEU A 47 7.15 -5.68 -5.65
CA LEU A 47 7.63 -4.62 -4.77
C LEU A 47 6.74 -3.37 -4.83
N ILE A 48 6.21 -3.03 -6.00
CA ILE A 48 5.26 -1.92 -6.18
C ILE A 48 3.92 -2.24 -5.51
N GLU A 49 3.43 -3.48 -5.58
CA GLU A 49 2.23 -3.90 -4.83
C GLU A 49 2.44 -3.75 -3.32
N ALA A 50 3.58 -4.22 -2.81
CA ALA A 50 3.93 -4.05 -1.39
C ALA A 50 4.04 -2.57 -0.99
N LEU A 51 4.60 -1.71 -1.86
CA LEU A 51 4.66 -0.25 -1.65
C LEU A 51 3.27 0.37 -1.56
N LEU A 52 2.36 0.03 -2.48
CA LEU A 52 0.98 0.52 -2.47
C LEU A 52 0.27 0.13 -1.18
N LEU A 53 0.34 -1.14 -0.78
CA LEU A 53 -0.24 -1.62 0.48
C LEU A 53 0.32 -0.85 1.68
N THR A 54 1.64 -0.69 1.73
CA THR A 54 2.32 0.01 2.84
C THR A 54 1.88 1.46 2.95
N VAL A 55 1.71 2.15 1.83
CA VAL A 55 1.23 3.55 1.79
C VAL A 55 -0.23 3.63 2.24
N LEU A 56 -1.10 2.78 1.71
CA LEU A 56 -2.53 2.76 2.01
C LEU A 56 -2.78 2.44 3.50
N ILE A 57 -2.08 1.43 4.03
CA ILE A 57 -2.21 1.01 5.43
C ILE A 57 -1.56 2.04 6.36
N GLY A 58 -0.39 2.57 5.98
CA GLY A 58 0.35 3.54 6.78
C GLY A 58 -0.41 4.84 7.03
N GLU A 59 -1.18 5.30 6.05
CA GLU A 59 -2.01 6.50 6.20
C GLU A 59 -3.31 6.23 7.00
N MET A 60 -3.74 4.97 7.06
CA MET A 60 -4.94 4.60 7.79
C MET A 60 -4.77 4.71 9.31
N ILE A 61 -3.63 4.28 9.80
CA ILE A 61 -3.32 4.25 11.22
C ILE A 61 -2.68 5.58 11.60
N LYS A 62 -3.09 6.18 12.72
CA LYS A 62 -2.40 7.37 13.28
C LYS A 62 -1.02 6.97 13.81
N ILE A 63 -0.13 6.62 12.88
CA ILE A 63 1.24 6.21 13.18
C ILE A 63 2.04 7.43 13.57
N ARG A 64 2.72 7.34 14.73
CA ARG A 64 3.63 8.41 15.18
C ARG A 64 5.03 8.26 14.63
N TRP A 65 5.41 7.02 14.24
CA TRP A 65 6.76 6.73 13.81
C TRP A 65 6.82 5.94 12.50
N ARG A 66 6.58 4.62 12.54
CA ARG A 66 6.81 3.74 11.39
C ARG A 66 5.81 2.60 11.30
N LEU A 67 5.41 2.28 10.08
CA LEU A 67 4.82 1.00 9.71
C LEU A 67 5.80 0.26 8.80
N SER A 68 6.05 -1.02 9.09
CA SER A 68 6.81 -1.93 8.24
C SER A 68 5.91 -3.05 7.75
N LEU A 69 5.87 -3.27 6.44
CA LEU A 69 5.29 -4.45 5.82
C LEU A 69 6.41 -5.37 5.38
N GLN A 70 6.37 -6.62 5.82
CA GLN A 70 7.31 -7.66 5.44
C GLN A 70 6.55 -8.85 4.86
N ILE A 71 6.95 -9.28 3.68
CA ILE A 71 6.40 -10.43 2.98
C ILE A 71 7.55 -11.41 2.80
N ARG A 72 7.47 -12.55 3.51
CA ARG A 72 8.48 -13.60 3.46
C ARG A 72 7.92 -14.77 2.69
N GLY A 73 8.47 -15.02 1.49
CA GLY A 73 8.06 -16.13 0.64
C GLY A 73 8.90 -17.38 0.87
N ASN A 74 8.30 -18.53 0.66
CA ASN A 74 9.01 -19.83 0.61
C ASN A 74 9.47 -20.19 -0.82
N GLY A 75 9.11 -19.35 -1.80
CA GLY A 75 9.53 -19.49 -3.18
C GLY A 75 10.87 -18.84 -3.48
N SER A 76 11.07 -18.46 -4.72
CA SER A 76 12.26 -17.74 -5.19
C SER A 76 12.31 -16.28 -4.72
N ILE A 77 11.19 -15.64 -4.43
CA ILE A 77 11.14 -14.36 -3.74
C ILE A 77 11.21 -14.65 -2.24
N LYS A 78 12.31 -14.25 -1.60
CA LYS A 78 12.58 -14.53 -0.19
C LYS A 78 12.00 -13.47 0.74
N LEU A 79 12.13 -12.20 0.36
CA LEU A 79 11.69 -11.07 1.17
C LEU A 79 11.30 -9.89 0.29
N LEU A 80 10.13 -9.32 0.55
CA LEU A 80 9.81 -7.95 0.19
C LEU A 80 9.60 -7.19 1.51
N ALA A 81 10.30 -6.07 1.67
CA ALA A 81 10.20 -5.24 2.86
C ALA A 81 9.96 -3.79 2.45
N THR A 82 8.92 -3.19 3.00
CA THR A 82 8.57 -1.79 2.74
C THR A 82 8.24 -1.08 4.05
N ASP A 83 8.70 0.17 4.17
CA ASP A 83 8.46 0.99 5.35
C ASP A 83 7.76 2.29 4.97
N TYR A 84 6.80 2.68 5.77
CA TYR A 84 6.18 3.99 5.80
C TYR A 84 6.59 4.72 7.09
N TYR A 85 7.23 5.86 6.95
CA TYR A 85 7.53 6.76 8.06
C TYR A 85 6.56 7.93 8.05
N ALA A 86 5.82 8.09 9.10
CA ALA A 86 4.87 9.18 9.26
C ALA A 86 5.52 10.55 9.07
N PRO A 87 4.79 11.56 8.56
CA PRO A 87 5.28 12.92 8.48
C PRO A 87 5.69 13.43 9.87
N LYS A 88 6.92 13.96 10.01
CA LYS A 88 7.40 14.52 11.28
C LYS A 88 6.64 15.79 11.71
N LEU A 89 6.08 16.51 10.76
CA LEU A 89 5.31 17.73 10.94
C LEU A 89 4.17 17.72 9.92
N GLU A 90 3.07 18.36 10.27
CA GLU A 90 1.92 18.52 9.37
C GLU A 90 2.34 19.17 8.04
N GLY A 91 1.81 18.67 6.92
CA GLY A 91 2.13 19.15 5.57
C GLY A 91 3.49 18.72 5.02
N LYS A 92 4.32 18.01 5.80
CA LYS A 92 5.54 17.38 5.27
C LYS A 92 5.19 16.03 4.64
N PRO A 93 5.98 15.58 3.64
CA PRO A 93 5.76 14.27 3.03
C PRO A 93 6.11 13.14 3.99
N ALA A 94 5.36 12.04 3.89
CA ALA A 94 5.77 10.76 4.46
C ALA A 94 6.97 10.19 3.68
N ASN A 95 7.85 9.47 4.38
CA ASN A 95 9.02 8.85 3.74
C ASN A 95 8.77 7.36 3.57
N ILE A 96 9.06 6.86 2.37
CA ILE A 96 8.84 5.46 1.98
C ILE A 96 10.17 4.83 1.61
N ARG A 97 10.37 3.58 2.03
CA ARG A 97 11.51 2.73 1.63
C ARG A 97 11.00 1.40 1.15
N ALA A 98 11.80 0.74 0.31
CA ALA A 98 11.55 -0.63 -0.07
C ALA A 98 12.85 -1.40 -0.32
N TYR A 99 12.76 -2.71 -0.14
CA TYR A 99 13.84 -3.67 -0.37
C TYR A 99 13.23 -4.99 -0.84
N ALA A 100 13.95 -5.68 -1.72
CA ALA A 100 13.60 -7.03 -2.15
C ALA A 100 14.85 -7.94 -2.11
N ASP A 101 14.64 -9.17 -1.65
CA ASP A 101 15.60 -10.26 -1.71
C ASP A 101 14.96 -11.45 -2.43
N TYR A 102 15.69 -12.01 -3.40
CA TYR A 102 15.21 -13.07 -4.25
C TYR A 102 16.37 -13.92 -4.79
N ASP A 103 16.07 -15.13 -5.17
CA ASP A 103 17.01 -16.03 -5.84
C ASP A 103 17.23 -15.58 -7.28
N LYS A 104 18.45 -15.13 -7.58
CA LYS A 104 18.83 -14.59 -8.89
C LYS A 104 18.95 -15.67 -9.96
N ASP A 105 19.14 -16.90 -9.57
CA ASP A 105 19.33 -18.04 -10.47
C ASP A 105 18.01 -18.80 -10.74
N ALA A 106 16.92 -18.38 -10.09
CA ALA A 106 15.62 -19.00 -10.26
C ALA A 106 15.05 -18.73 -11.67
N SER A 107 14.57 -19.77 -12.32
CA SER A 107 13.91 -19.68 -13.63
C SER A 107 12.52 -18.99 -13.58
N CYS A 108 11.88 -18.98 -12.42
CA CYS A 108 10.59 -18.35 -12.19
C CYS A 108 10.59 -17.66 -10.82
N LEU A 109 10.13 -16.41 -10.80
CA LEU A 109 10.08 -15.60 -9.58
C LEU A 109 8.67 -15.61 -8.98
N ASN A 110 8.53 -16.23 -7.81
CA ASN A 110 7.25 -16.34 -7.10
C ASN A 110 7.44 -16.34 -5.59
N LEU A 111 6.39 -15.99 -4.87
CA LEU A 111 6.32 -16.01 -3.40
C LEU A 111 5.97 -17.40 -2.88
N ASN A 112 5.20 -18.19 -3.66
CA ASN A 112 4.51 -19.40 -3.22
C ASN A 112 3.66 -19.17 -1.97
N SER A 113 3.86 -19.98 -0.94
CA SER A 113 3.38 -19.75 0.42
C SER A 113 4.36 -18.89 1.20
N GLY A 114 3.95 -18.43 2.36
CA GLY A 114 4.83 -17.65 3.23
C GLY A 114 4.05 -16.83 4.25
N LEU A 115 4.67 -15.77 4.73
CA LEU A 115 4.13 -14.91 5.79
C LEU A 115 3.99 -13.48 5.32
N PHE A 116 2.86 -12.88 5.64
CA PHE A 116 2.54 -11.48 5.50
C PHE A 116 2.52 -10.85 6.90
N ALA A 117 3.45 -9.95 7.18
CA ALA A 117 3.64 -9.37 8.50
C ALA A 117 3.56 -7.85 8.46
N ILE A 118 2.76 -7.25 9.32
CA ILE A 118 2.69 -5.82 9.57
C ILE A 118 3.27 -5.55 10.95
N THR A 119 4.23 -4.62 11.03
CA THR A 119 4.79 -4.14 12.28
C THR A 119 4.54 -2.64 12.40
N ILE A 120 3.91 -2.21 13.49
CA ILE A 120 3.63 -0.81 13.82
C ILE A 120 4.52 -0.40 14.99
N ASP A 121 5.40 0.55 14.73
CA ASP A 121 6.30 1.11 15.71
C ASP A 121 5.86 2.56 16.02
N GLN A 122 5.42 2.81 17.24
CA GLN A 122 4.96 4.12 17.68
C GLN A 122 6.10 5.02 18.22
N GLY A 123 7.32 4.49 18.29
CA GLY A 123 8.49 5.18 18.85
C GLY A 123 8.43 5.33 20.38
N ASN A 124 9.33 6.13 20.93
CA ASN A 124 9.35 6.52 22.36
C ASN A 124 9.28 5.36 23.36
N ASN A 125 10.07 4.30 23.14
CA ASN A 125 10.15 3.12 24.00
C ASN A 125 8.83 2.32 24.15
N MET A 126 7.89 2.50 23.22
CA MET A 126 6.73 1.62 23.12
C MET A 126 7.12 0.34 22.39
N GLU A 127 6.65 -0.80 22.88
CA GLU A 127 6.85 -2.07 22.18
C GLU A 127 6.12 -2.04 20.82
N PRO A 128 6.78 -2.43 19.73
CA PRO A 128 6.12 -2.51 18.42
C PRO A 128 5.01 -3.56 18.43
N TYR A 129 3.86 -3.20 17.90
CA TYR A 129 2.81 -4.17 17.61
C TYR A 129 3.14 -4.90 16.30
N GLN A 130 3.01 -6.23 16.30
CA GLN A 130 3.19 -7.04 15.10
C GLN A 130 2.03 -8.01 14.92
N GLY A 131 1.45 -7.99 13.71
CA GLY A 131 0.48 -8.99 13.28
C GLY A 131 1.04 -9.78 12.10
N ILE A 132 0.82 -11.09 12.10
CA ILE A 132 1.34 -12.02 11.10
C ILE A 132 0.22 -12.92 10.61
N THR A 133 0.07 -13.05 9.29
CA THR A 133 -0.88 -13.98 8.65
C THR A 133 -0.21 -14.73 7.50
N PRO A 134 -0.74 -15.87 7.05
CA PRO A 134 -0.22 -16.54 5.88
C PRO A 134 -0.48 -15.71 4.60
N ILE A 135 0.35 -15.93 3.58
CA ILE A 135 0.09 -15.42 2.22
C ILE A 135 -1.07 -16.23 1.62
N ILE A 136 -2.07 -15.53 1.10
CA ILE A 136 -3.26 -16.12 0.47
C ILE A 136 -3.12 -16.08 -1.05
N ASP A 137 -3.20 -17.23 -1.72
CA ASP A 137 -3.20 -17.38 -3.19
C ASP A 137 -2.04 -16.64 -3.89
N SER A 138 -0.89 -16.49 -3.24
CA SER A 138 0.23 -15.67 -3.73
C SER A 138 -0.14 -14.21 -4.05
N SER A 139 -1.27 -13.71 -3.52
CA SER A 139 -1.81 -12.36 -3.73
C SER A 139 -1.57 -11.50 -2.49
N LEU A 140 -0.88 -10.38 -2.67
CA LEU A 140 -0.60 -9.45 -1.57
C LEU A 140 -1.86 -8.71 -1.12
N SER A 141 -2.76 -8.34 -2.04
CA SER A 141 -4.03 -7.69 -1.70
C SER A 141 -4.93 -8.62 -0.89
N LYS A 142 -5.11 -9.87 -1.31
CA LYS A 142 -5.88 -10.87 -0.54
C LYS A 142 -5.25 -11.16 0.82
N SER A 143 -3.93 -11.19 0.91
CA SER A 143 -3.22 -11.40 2.17
C SER A 143 -3.45 -10.22 3.13
N ALA A 144 -3.46 -8.98 2.61
CA ALA A 144 -3.78 -7.80 3.39
C ALA A 144 -5.25 -7.79 3.84
N GLU A 145 -6.20 -8.14 2.96
CA GLU A 145 -7.62 -8.27 3.31
C GLU A 145 -7.82 -9.30 4.43
N ASN A 146 -7.17 -10.46 4.30
CA ASN A 146 -7.20 -11.51 5.31
C ASN A 146 -6.59 -11.06 6.65
N TYR A 147 -5.49 -10.29 6.62
CA TYR A 147 -4.91 -9.70 7.82
C TYR A 147 -5.91 -8.83 8.56
N PHE A 148 -6.59 -7.90 7.88
CA PHE A 148 -7.58 -7.03 8.50
C PHE A 148 -8.79 -7.78 9.01
N PHE A 149 -9.22 -8.81 8.30
CA PHE A 149 -10.33 -9.65 8.74
C PHE A 149 -10.00 -10.46 10.00
N GLN A 150 -8.81 -11.07 10.05
CA GLN A 150 -8.42 -11.95 11.17
C GLN A 150 -7.93 -11.18 12.40
N SER A 151 -7.11 -10.14 12.18
CA SER A 151 -6.43 -9.44 13.28
C SER A 151 -7.22 -8.24 13.82
N GLU A 152 -7.93 -7.53 12.93
CA GLU A 152 -8.62 -6.29 13.26
C GLU A 152 -10.16 -6.43 13.21
N GLN A 153 -10.67 -7.55 12.66
CA GLN A 153 -12.10 -7.80 12.44
C GLN A 153 -12.77 -6.69 11.60
N ILE A 154 -12.02 -6.08 10.70
CA ILE A 154 -12.49 -5.00 9.84
C ILE A 154 -12.60 -5.50 8.40
N LYS A 155 -13.81 -5.38 7.82
CA LYS A 155 -14.04 -5.65 6.41
C LYS A 155 -13.27 -4.65 5.57
N THR A 156 -12.29 -5.14 4.81
CA THR A 156 -11.35 -4.31 4.04
C THR A 156 -11.27 -4.82 2.61
N PHE A 157 -11.08 -3.90 1.66
CA PHE A 157 -10.89 -4.21 0.25
C PHE A 157 -9.70 -3.41 -0.29
N PHE A 158 -8.88 -4.07 -1.12
CA PHE A 158 -7.79 -3.44 -1.84
C PHE A 158 -7.92 -3.68 -3.35
N ASP A 159 -7.84 -2.60 -4.13
CA ASP A 159 -7.67 -2.66 -5.58
C ASP A 159 -6.34 -2.00 -5.96
N LEU A 160 -5.41 -2.78 -6.51
CA LEU A 160 -4.05 -2.36 -6.82
C LEU A 160 -3.82 -2.45 -8.33
N ASN A 161 -3.43 -1.34 -8.95
CA ASN A 161 -3.21 -1.24 -10.38
C ASN A 161 -1.77 -0.80 -10.67
N ILE A 162 -1.09 -1.54 -11.54
CA ILE A 162 0.30 -1.28 -11.92
C ILE A 162 0.43 -1.28 -13.43
N ALA A 163 0.99 -0.22 -13.98
CA ALA A 163 1.26 -0.09 -15.41
C ALA A 163 2.73 0.21 -15.68
N LYS A 164 3.30 -0.44 -16.70
CA LYS A 164 4.61 -0.12 -17.23
C LYS A 164 4.45 0.75 -18.47
N LYS A 165 5.08 1.92 -18.48
CA LYS A 165 5.07 2.86 -19.61
C LYS A 165 6.24 2.57 -20.53
N HIS A 166 5.97 2.16 -21.77
CA HIS A 166 7.01 1.96 -22.77
C HIS A 166 7.50 3.32 -23.30
N GLY A 167 8.83 3.46 -23.49
CA GLY A 167 9.42 4.67 -24.08
C GLY A 167 9.39 5.92 -23.20
N ALA A 168 9.17 5.79 -21.91
CA ALA A 168 9.18 6.92 -21.00
C ALA A 168 10.56 7.57 -20.94
N LYS A 169 10.66 8.81 -21.42
CA LYS A 169 11.82 9.66 -21.22
C LYS A 169 11.98 9.92 -19.71
N ASN A 170 13.18 9.84 -19.16
CA ASN A 170 13.51 10.07 -17.74
C ASN A 170 13.37 8.90 -16.76
N GLY A 171 13.41 7.64 -17.21
CA GLY A 171 13.45 6.47 -16.33
C GLY A 171 12.17 6.21 -15.50
N ARG A 172 11.07 6.93 -15.76
CA ARG A 172 9.78 6.73 -15.09
C ARG A 172 8.96 5.69 -15.85
N ASN A 173 9.39 4.45 -15.80
CA ASN A 173 8.77 3.38 -16.58
C ASN A 173 7.55 2.77 -15.89
N TRP A 174 7.29 3.10 -14.61
CA TRP A 174 6.21 2.53 -13.84
C TRP A 174 5.27 3.60 -13.31
N SER A 175 4.00 3.31 -13.32
CA SER A 175 2.97 4.05 -12.59
C SER A 175 2.07 3.06 -11.87
N ALA A 176 1.63 3.42 -10.68
CA ALA A 176 0.75 2.59 -9.90
C ALA A 176 -0.28 3.42 -9.15
N SER A 177 -1.41 2.80 -8.86
CA SER A 177 -2.44 3.37 -8.00
C SER A 177 -3.08 2.28 -7.16
N GLY A 178 -3.62 2.66 -6.04
CA GLY A 178 -4.33 1.75 -5.16
C GLY A 178 -5.51 2.41 -4.48
N PHE A 179 -6.59 1.65 -4.34
CA PHE A 179 -7.69 1.91 -3.45
C PHE A 179 -7.62 1.01 -2.23
N MET A 180 -7.99 1.56 -1.09
CA MET A 180 -8.32 0.83 0.11
C MET A 180 -9.68 1.32 0.59
N LEU A 181 -10.61 0.41 0.83
CA LEU A 181 -11.87 0.70 1.50
C LEU A 181 -11.95 -0.11 2.78
N GLN A 182 -12.52 0.49 3.81
CA GLN A 182 -12.79 -0.16 5.07
C GLN A 182 -14.16 0.22 5.60
N GLU A 183 -14.90 -0.77 6.03
CA GLU A 183 -16.09 -0.57 6.81
C GLU A 183 -15.72 0.03 8.18
N LEU A 184 -16.41 1.09 8.57
CA LEU A 184 -16.26 1.64 9.92
C LEU A 184 -17.07 0.80 10.92
N PRO A 185 -16.59 0.66 12.17
CA PRO A 185 -17.36 -0.02 13.21
C PRO A 185 -18.75 0.58 13.37
N GLU A 186 -19.73 -0.26 13.69
CA GLU A 186 -21.08 0.20 13.99
C GLU A 186 -21.08 1.18 15.16
N GLY A 187 -21.73 2.32 14.95
CA GLY A 187 -21.98 3.34 15.95
C GLY A 187 -23.48 3.46 16.20
N HIS A 188 -23.89 4.32 17.15
CA HIS A 188 -25.32 4.54 17.47
C HIS A 188 -26.17 4.94 16.26
N ASP A 189 -25.58 5.61 15.26
CA ASP A 189 -26.28 6.13 14.07
C ASP A 189 -25.79 5.47 12.76
N ASN A 190 -24.81 4.58 12.80
CA ASN A 190 -24.19 4.02 11.61
C ASN A 190 -24.53 2.52 11.49
N LYS A 191 -25.19 2.17 10.40
CA LYS A 191 -25.46 0.76 10.04
C LYS A 191 -24.28 0.21 9.22
N SER A 192 -24.00 -1.07 9.42
CA SER A 192 -23.10 -1.81 8.53
C SER A 192 -23.60 -1.75 7.08
N ILE A 193 -22.67 -1.69 6.13
CA ILE A 193 -23.00 -1.83 4.72
C ILE A 193 -23.45 -3.27 4.43
N ASP A 194 -24.54 -3.43 3.68
CA ASP A 194 -24.94 -4.75 3.26
C ASP A 194 -23.98 -5.38 2.23
N ASP A 195 -23.97 -6.69 2.12
CA ASP A 195 -23.00 -7.41 1.27
C ASP A 195 -23.19 -7.14 -0.22
N ASN A 196 -24.40 -6.84 -0.66
CA ASN A 196 -24.68 -6.51 -2.06
C ASN A 196 -24.16 -5.12 -2.42
N ASP A 197 -24.37 -4.13 -1.56
CA ASP A 197 -23.83 -2.78 -1.70
C ASP A 197 -22.29 -2.80 -1.67
N TRP A 198 -21.69 -3.57 -0.76
CA TRP A 198 -20.25 -3.75 -0.70
C TRP A 198 -19.69 -4.36 -1.98
N LYS A 199 -20.35 -5.39 -2.51
CA LYS A 199 -19.97 -6.04 -3.77
C LYS A 199 -20.06 -5.06 -4.94
N THR A 200 -21.18 -4.35 -5.07
CA THR A 200 -21.41 -3.36 -6.12
C THR A 200 -20.37 -2.25 -6.10
N LEU A 201 -20.01 -1.78 -4.90
CA LEU A 201 -18.99 -0.76 -4.72
C LEU A 201 -17.60 -1.23 -5.19
N LYS A 202 -17.21 -2.44 -4.84
CA LYS A 202 -15.94 -3.05 -5.30
C LYS A 202 -15.90 -3.19 -6.82
N GLU A 203 -16.96 -3.71 -7.43
CA GLU A 203 -17.06 -3.88 -8.88
C GLU A 203 -16.93 -2.53 -9.61
N LYS A 204 -17.59 -1.50 -9.10
CA LYS A 204 -17.51 -0.14 -9.64
C LYS A 204 -16.09 0.43 -9.58
N ILE A 205 -15.38 0.25 -8.48
CA ILE A 205 -13.98 0.69 -8.34
C ILE A 205 -13.10 -0.05 -9.35
N ILE A 206 -13.17 -1.38 -9.39
CA ILE A 206 -12.38 -2.21 -10.30
C ILE A 206 -12.60 -1.79 -11.77
N GLU A 207 -13.84 -1.50 -12.16
CA GLU A 207 -14.18 -1.05 -13.52
C GLU A 207 -13.54 0.31 -13.84
N GLN A 208 -13.66 1.28 -12.94
CA GLN A 208 -13.16 2.64 -13.15
C GLN A 208 -11.64 2.75 -13.09
N THR A 209 -10.97 1.81 -12.40
CA THR A 209 -9.51 1.81 -12.24
C THR A 209 -8.77 1.13 -13.38
N LYS A 210 -9.41 0.31 -14.21
CA LYS A 210 -8.75 -0.49 -15.28
C LYS A 210 -7.82 0.32 -16.19
N ASP A 211 -8.22 1.53 -16.58
CA ASP A 211 -7.51 2.32 -17.59
C ASP A 211 -7.03 3.70 -17.13
N HIS A 212 -7.28 4.07 -15.88
CA HIS A 212 -6.97 5.41 -15.40
C HIS A 212 -5.47 5.73 -15.38
N LEU A 213 -4.58 4.73 -15.24
CA LEU A 213 -3.13 4.91 -15.29
C LEU A 213 -2.60 5.28 -16.69
N LYS A 214 -3.39 5.07 -17.74
CA LYS A 214 -3.05 5.45 -19.12
C LYS A 214 -3.27 6.94 -19.39
N ARG A 215 -4.01 7.65 -18.53
CA ARG A 215 -4.34 9.07 -18.71
C ARG A 215 -3.11 9.95 -18.42
N GLU A 216 -2.77 10.84 -19.35
CA GLU A 216 -1.64 11.79 -19.18
C GLU A 216 -1.94 12.88 -18.14
N VAL A 217 -3.20 13.34 -18.12
CA VAL A 217 -3.69 14.31 -17.13
C VAL A 217 -4.64 13.58 -16.20
N PHE A 218 -4.40 13.69 -14.92
CA PHE A 218 -5.19 13.01 -13.91
C PHE A 218 -5.41 13.94 -12.71
N ASP A 219 -6.68 14.17 -12.42
CA ASP A 219 -7.14 14.84 -11.21
C ASP A 219 -7.79 13.80 -10.30
N GLN A 220 -7.19 13.57 -9.13
CA GLN A 220 -7.64 12.55 -8.18
C GLN A 220 -8.97 12.91 -7.51
N TYR A 221 -9.26 14.21 -7.34
CA TYR A 221 -10.54 14.66 -6.77
C TYR A 221 -11.67 14.40 -7.75
N GLN A 222 -11.51 14.86 -9.00
CA GLN A 222 -12.49 14.59 -10.05
C GLN A 222 -12.67 13.08 -10.31
N PHE A 223 -11.60 12.30 -10.15
CA PHE A 223 -11.68 10.85 -10.30
C PHE A 223 -12.53 10.21 -9.21
N LEU A 224 -12.36 10.60 -7.94
CA LEU A 224 -13.18 10.12 -6.83
C LEU A 224 -14.64 10.57 -7.00
N ASP A 225 -14.89 11.81 -7.37
CA ASP A 225 -16.24 12.32 -7.63
C ASP A 225 -16.96 11.50 -8.72
N ASN A 226 -16.25 11.14 -9.79
CA ASN A 226 -16.81 10.30 -10.85
C ASN A 226 -17.15 8.88 -10.39
N ILE A 227 -16.35 8.31 -9.49
CA ILE A 227 -16.63 6.99 -8.92
C ILE A 227 -17.83 7.06 -7.97
N PHE A 228 -17.91 8.07 -7.12
CA PHE A 228 -18.88 8.14 -6.02
C PHE A 228 -20.02 9.14 -6.24
N GLN A 229 -20.40 9.44 -7.50
CA GLN A 229 -21.40 10.45 -7.88
C GLN A 229 -22.73 10.36 -7.13
N THR A 230 -23.12 9.16 -6.70
CA THR A 230 -24.41 8.90 -6.02
C THR A 230 -24.30 8.86 -4.50
N SER A 231 -23.12 9.12 -3.96
CA SER A 231 -22.84 9.05 -2.52
C SER A 231 -22.37 10.40 -1.97
N THR A 232 -22.58 10.61 -0.69
CA THR A 232 -22.00 11.76 0.00
C THR A 232 -20.53 11.49 0.31
N LEU A 233 -19.64 12.24 -0.35
CA LEU A 233 -18.19 12.06 -0.24
C LEU A 233 -17.54 13.19 0.54
N THR A 234 -16.91 12.87 1.66
CA THR A 234 -16.00 13.79 2.37
C THR A 234 -14.57 13.46 2.00
N VAL A 235 -13.84 14.43 1.42
CA VAL A 235 -12.44 14.25 1.03
C VAL A 235 -11.55 15.04 1.99
N PHE A 236 -10.52 14.38 2.53
CA PHE A 236 -9.59 14.98 3.47
C PHE A 236 -8.33 15.51 2.76
N LYS A 237 -7.45 16.15 3.52
CA LYS A 237 -6.19 16.68 3.02
C LYS A 237 -5.27 15.54 2.58
N GLU A 238 -4.71 15.66 1.37
CA GLU A 238 -3.73 14.71 0.85
C GLU A 238 -2.42 14.70 1.65
N THR A 239 -1.82 13.52 1.79
CA THR A 239 -0.46 13.35 2.29
C THR A 239 0.47 13.09 1.11
N LYS A 240 1.49 13.95 0.95
CA LYS A 240 2.53 13.78 -0.07
C LYS A 240 3.50 12.69 0.34
N LEU A 241 4.02 11.97 -0.64
CA LEU A 241 4.92 10.85 -0.46
C LEU A 241 6.26 11.10 -1.13
N LYS A 242 7.34 10.63 -0.53
CA LYS A 242 8.66 10.66 -1.14
C LYS A 242 9.49 9.43 -0.76
N PHE A 243 10.38 9.05 -1.64
CA PHE A 243 11.42 8.10 -1.29
C PHE A 243 12.38 8.73 -0.27
N GLY A 244 12.65 8.00 0.80
CA GLY A 244 13.56 8.44 1.85
C GLY A 244 14.41 7.28 2.33
N CYS A 245 15.61 7.15 1.77
CA CYS A 245 16.60 6.20 2.30
C CYS A 245 17.53 6.95 3.27
N SER A 246 17.45 6.64 4.54
CA SER A 246 18.47 6.97 5.51
C SER A 246 19.49 5.82 5.58
N CYS A 247 20.00 5.38 4.42
CA CYS A 247 20.90 4.25 4.33
C CYS A 247 22.23 4.52 5.04
N LYS A 248 22.21 4.36 6.35
CA LYS A 248 23.35 3.93 7.12
C LYS A 248 23.00 2.52 7.61
N LEU A 249 23.44 1.47 6.89
CA LEU A 249 23.57 0.07 7.32
C LEU A 249 22.39 -0.60 8.10
N SER A 250 21.27 0.04 8.35
CA SER A 250 20.23 -0.48 9.24
C SER A 250 19.18 -1.38 8.59
N LEU A 251 19.16 -1.51 7.26
CA LEU A 251 18.24 -2.46 6.59
C LEU A 251 18.69 -3.92 6.75
N ILE A 252 19.96 -4.16 7.03
CA ILE A 252 20.51 -5.51 7.25
C ILE A 252 20.02 -6.08 8.59
N HIS A 253 19.73 -5.23 9.58
CA HIS A 253 19.20 -5.67 10.89
C HIS A 253 17.72 -6.07 10.90
N ILE A 254 16.97 -5.80 9.83
CA ILE A 254 15.56 -6.25 9.72
C ILE A 254 15.49 -7.74 9.35
N SER A 255 16.57 -8.32 8.81
CA SER A 255 16.61 -9.70 8.34
C SER A 255 17.01 -10.75 9.39
N GLU A 256 17.50 -10.34 10.55
CA GLU A 256 17.79 -11.29 11.62
C GLU A 256 16.61 -11.39 12.59
N PRO A 257 15.95 -12.58 12.68
CA PRO A 257 15.07 -12.84 13.82
C PRO A 257 15.94 -12.82 15.06
N THR A 258 15.58 -12.01 16.03
CA THR A 258 16.17 -12.11 17.37
C THR A 258 15.99 -13.54 17.85
N ARG A 259 17.03 -14.36 17.70
CA ARG A 259 17.14 -15.61 18.44
C ARG A 259 17.22 -15.23 19.90
N ARG A 260 16.23 -15.60 20.66
CA ARG A 260 16.33 -16.12 22.03
C ARG A 260 14.95 -16.23 22.63
N TYR A 261 14.46 -17.45 22.68
CA TYR A 261 14.06 -18.03 23.97
C TYR A 261 14.31 -19.53 23.87
N GLU A 262 15.48 -19.94 24.35
CA GLU A 262 15.63 -21.23 25.00
C GLU A 262 15.08 -21.05 26.41
N ILE A 263 14.05 -21.80 26.74
CA ILE A 263 13.91 -22.64 27.94
C ILE A 263 12.82 -23.63 27.68
#